data_a547f50aa297ab91a3210a6b85e4d3f8
#
_entry.id   a547f50aa297ab91a3210a6b85e4d3f8
#
_cell.length_a   1.000
_cell.length_b   1.000
_cell.length_c   1.000
_cell.angle_alpha   90.00
_cell.angle_beta   90.00
_cell.angle_gamma   90.00
#
_symmetry.space_group_name_H-M   'P 1'
#
loop_
_entity.id
_entity.type
_entity.pdbx_description
1 polymer ?
#
loop_
_entity_poly.entity_id
_entity_poly.type
_entity_poly.pdbx_seq_one_letter_code
_entity_poly.pdbx_strand_id
1 'polypeptide(L)'
;MRGVKVYSPSGIPSNKGIGIFAAAFMHQFPLMPVEDDGRMHDPVLRENFIERVFVFKRWKEFKGNGGSLRDLIAFHSDHKLLILAHSPKHYIALGRLVAEAKKYRPEKLHQDYLSTLMEGLRCVSTSKKNTNVLTHILGYFKKHLSQDDKHELLEVIETYHKGLIPLIVPIVLLHHYVRKHDEPYLLRQHYLNPHPIELMLRNHV
;
A
#
# COMPACT_ATOMS: atom_id res chain seq x y z
N MET A 1 -7.35 -17.74 -0.93
CA MET A 1 -8.31 -18.85 -0.90
C MET A 1 -8.50 -19.44 -2.30
N ARG A 2 -7.41 -19.57 -3.02
CA ARG A 2 -7.30 -20.42 -4.21
C ARG A 2 -6.56 -21.66 -3.73
N GLY A 3 -7.12 -22.83 -3.84
CA GLY A 3 -6.45 -24.06 -3.37
C GLY A 3 -7.41 -25.21 -3.19
N VAL A 4 -8.72 -24.94 -3.19
CA VAL A 4 -9.71 -25.99 -3.21
C VAL A 4 -9.68 -26.64 -4.59
N LYS A 5 -9.40 -27.96 -4.63
CA LYS A 5 -9.50 -28.72 -5.86
C LYS A 5 -10.95 -28.73 -6.34
N VAL A 6 -11.18 -28.13 -7.49
CA VAL A 6 -12.42 -28.25 -8.23
C VAL A 6 -12.16 -29.05 -9.50
N TYR A 7 -13.12 -29.85 -9.90
CA TYR A 7 -13.00 -30.68 -11.10
C TYR A 7 -13.84 -30.04 -12.22
N SER A 8 -13.26 -29.94 -13.41
CA SER A 8 -14.02 -29.58 -14.62
C SER A 8 -15.06 -30.67 -14.94
N PRO A 9 -16.05 -30.40 -15.80
CA PRO A 9 -16.95 -31.43 -16.28
C PRO A 9 -16.24 -32.63 -16.95
N SER A 10 -15.01 -32.41 -17.44
CA SER A 10 -14.12 -33.43 -17.99
C SER A 10 -13.26 -34.16 -16.95
N GLY A 11 -13.45 -33.89 -15.64
CA GLY A 11 -12.73 -34.55 -14.56
C GLY A 11 -11.31 -33.99 -14.31
N ILE A 12 -10.88 -32.91 -15.00
CA ILE A 12 -9.54 -32.33 -14.81
C ILE A 12 -9.51 -31.52 -13.53
N PRO A 13 -8.60 -31.81 -12.57
CA PRO A 13 -8.50 -31.04 -11.34
C PRO A 13 -7.91 -29.67 -11.58
N SER A 14 -8.45 -28.66 -10.90
CA SER A 14 -7.94 -27.29 -10.86
C SER A 14 -7.88 -26.80 -9.42
N ASN A 15 -6.76 -26.21 -9.02
CA ASN A 15 -6.58 -25.60 -7.69
C ASN A 15 -7.12 -24.14 -7.65
N LYS A 16 -7.94 -23.73 -8.61
CA LYS A 16 -8.49 -22.36 -8.70
C LYS A 16 -9.81 -22.20 -7.95
N GLY A 17 -10.30 -23.24 -7.30
CA GLY A 17 -11.55 -23.21 -6.55
C GLY A 17 -11.44 -22.38 -5.26
N ILE A 18 -12.55 -21.76 -4.90
CA ILE A 18 -12.74 -21.08 -3.61
C ILE A 18 -13.72 -21.94 -2.81
N GLY A 19 -13.39 -22.24 -1.53
CA GLY A 19 -14.31 -22.97 -0.65
C GLY A 19 -15.63 -22.20 -0.46
N ILE A 20 -16.74 -22.92 -0.31
CA ILE A 20 -18.10 -22.35 -0.20
C ILE A 20 -18.18 -21.29 0.90
N PHE A 21 -17.62 -21.57 2.08
CA PHE A 21 -17.59 -20.61 3.19
C PHE A 21 -16.80 -19.33 2.83
N ALA A 22 -15.63 -19.50 2.23
CA ALA A 22 -14.80 -18.39 1.82
C ALA A 22 -15.47 -17.54 0.73
N ALA A 23 -16.16 -18.18 -0.22
CA ALA A 23 -16.92 -17.48 -1.25
C ALA A 23 -18.07 -16.66 -0.65
N ALA A 24 -18.84 -17.24 0.26
CA ALA A 24 -19.93 -16.56 0.96
C ALA A 24 -19.41 -15.37 1.81
N PHE A 25 -18.30 -15.58 2.54
CA PHE A 25 -17.66 -14.54 3.33
C PHE A 25 -17.18 -13.36 2.47
N MET A 26 -16.47 -13.64 1.37
CA MET A 26 -15.97 -12.61 0.45
C MET A 26 -17.11 -11.89 -0.29
N HIS A 27 -18.22 -12.57 -0.55
CA HIS A 27 -19.42 -11.95 -1.12
C HIS A 27 -20.06 -10.98 -0.11
N GLN A 28 -20.17 -11.37 1.17
CA GLN A 28 -20.74 -10.53 2.22
C GLN A 28 -19.82 -9.33 2.58
N PHE A 29 -18.50 -9.52 2.51
CA PHE A 29 -17.51 -8.51 2.87
C PHE A 29 -16.50 -8.25 1.74
N PRO A 30 -16.95 -7.69 0.59
CA PRO A 30 -16.14 -7.62 -0.64
C PRO A 30 -14.90 -6.75 -0.53
N LEU A 31 -14.87 -5.79 0.39
CA LEU A 31 -13.74 -4.87 0.59
C LEU A 31 -12.81 -5.28 1.74
N MET A 32 -13.20 -6.28 2.53
CA MET A 32 -12.34 -6.77 3.60
C MET A 32 -11.14 -7.51 3.02
N PRO A 33 -9.92 -7.25 3.51
CA PRO A 33 -8.75 -8.01 3.10
C PRO A 33 -8.89 -9.49 3.47
N VAL A 34 -8.79 -10.34 2.46
CA VAL A 34 -8.78 -11.80 2.63
C VAL A 34 -7.65 -12.34 1.77
N GLU A 35 -6.89 -13.31 2.30
CA GLU A 35 -5.82 -13.97 1.57
C GLU A 35 -5.81 -15.48 1.89
N ASP A 36 -5.18 -16.25 1.03
CA ASP A 36 -5.01 -17.69 1.18
C ASP A 36 -3.81 -17.99 2.10
N ASP A 37 -3.97 -18.99 2.99
CA ASP A 37 -2.93 -19.39 3.92
C ASP A 37 -1.65 -19.81 3.18
N GLY A 38 -1.77 -20.64 2.13
CA GLY A 38 -0.64 -21.05 1.32
C GLY A 38 0.10 -19.89 0.67
N ARG A 39 -0.64 -18.83 0.26
CA ARG A 39 -0.05 -17.62 -0.32
C ARG A 39 0.64 -16.72 0.71
N MET A 40 0.30 -16.86 1.99
CA MET A 40 0.96 -16.14 3.08
C MET A 40 2.40 -16.62 3.35
N HIS A 41 2.81 -17.75 2.78
CA HIS A 41 4.22 -18.20 2.82
C HIS A 41 5.11 -17.37 1.88
N ASP A 42 4.55 -16.77 0.83
CA ASP A 42 5.27 -15.80 -0.01
C ASP A 42 5.41 -14.47 0.74
N PRO A 43 6.64 -13.99 1.01
CA PRO A 43 6.85 -12.78 1.80
C PRO A 43 6.27 -11.53 1.15
N VAL A 44 6.27 -11.42 -0.18
CA VAL A 44 5.73 -10.27 -0.93
C VAL A 44 4.20 -10.24 -0.82
N LEU A 45 3.55 -11.40 -0.95
CA LEU A 45 2.09 -11.50 -0.82
C LEU A 45 1.64 -11.28 0.62
N ARG A 46 2.41 -11.77 1.59
CA ARG A 46 2.16 -11.56 3.01
C ARG A 46 2.27 -10.09 3.37
N GLU A 47 3.32 -9.39 2.95
CA GLU A 47 3.44 -7.93 3.14
C GLU A 47 2.24 -7.20 2.54
N ASN A 48 1.91 -7.45 1.28
CA ASN A 48 0.76 -6.84 0.61
C ASN A 48 -0.56 -7.06 1.38
N PHE A 49 -0.79 -8.27 1.88
CA PHE A 49 -1.98 -8.57 2.66
C PHE A 49 -2.02 -7.78 3.96
N ILE A 50 -0.92 -7.76 4.72
CA ILE A 50 -0.82 -7.04 5.99
C ILE A 50 -0.98 -5.53 5.79
N GLU A 51 -0.36 -4.94 4.77
CA GLU A 51 -0.57 -3.53 4.43
C GLU A 51 -2.06 -3.21 4.19
N ARG A 52 -2.76 -4.06 3.43
CA ARG A 52 -4.21 -3.93 3.20
C ARG A 52 -5.01 -3.98 4.48
N VAL A 53 -4.66 -4.88 5.41
CA VAL A 53 -5.31 -5.01 6.73
C VAL A 53 -5.15 -3.71 7.53
N PHE A 54 -3.93 -3.16 7.60
CA PHE A 54 -3.68 -1.91 8.34
C PHE A 54 -4.37 -0.70 7.69
N VAL A 55 -4.37 -0.59 6.36
CA VAL A 55 -5.10 0.48 5.66
C VAL A 55 -6.60 0.36 5.91
N PHE A 56 -7.16 -0.85 5.84
CA PHE A 56 -8.58 -1.08 6.11
C PHE A 56 -8.96 -0.75 7.57
N LYS A 57 -8.09 -1.07 8.53
CA LYS A 57 -8.25 -0.67 9.93
C LYS A 57 -8.30 0.86 10.07
N ARG A 58 -7.31 1.58 9.51
CA ARG A 58 -7.28 3.06 9.52
C ARG A 58 -8.52 3.68 8.87
N TRP A 59 -9.02 3.06 7.80
CA TRP A 59 -10.28 3.48 7.19
C TRP A 59 -11.47 3.34 8.14
N LYS A 60 -11.55 2.23 8.89
CA LYS A 60 -12.61 2.05 9.90
C LYS A 60 -12.50 3.08 11.02
N GLU A 61 -11.30 3.39 11.47
CA GLU A 61 -11.04 4.43 12.46
C GLU A 61 -11.46 5.82 11.94
N PHE A 62 -11.09 6.16 10.69
CA PHE A 62 -11.55 7.37 10.01
C PHE A 62 -13.08 7.47 9.98
N LYS A 63 -13.77 6.38 9.63
CA LYS A 63 -15.25 6.36 9.63
C LYS A 63 -15.83 6.46 11.03
N GLY A 64 -15.23 5.81 12.01
CA GLY A 64 -15.65 5.86 13.42
C GLY A 64 -15.53 7.26 14.03
N ASN A 65 -14.59 8.06 13.55
CA ASN A 65 -14.37 9.45 13.97
C ASN A 65 -15.22 10.48 13.18
N GLY A 66 -16.28 10.05 12.51
CA GLY A 66 -17.22 10.90 11.81
C GLY A 66 -16.98 11.05 10.32
N GLY A 67 -15.77 10.73 9.81
CA GLY A 67 -15.47 10.66 8.38
C GLY A 67 -15.74 11.95 7.62
N SER A 68 -15.34 13.11 8.14
CA SER A 68 -15.55 14.39 7.45
C SER A 68 -14.74 14.49 6.15
N LEU A 69 -15.11 15.42 5.25
CA LEU A 69 -14.33 15.66 4.04
C LEU A 69 -12.90 16.11 4.36
N ARG A 70 -12.71 16.88 5.41
CA ARG A 70 -11.38 17.28 5.89
C ARG A 70 -10.53 16.06 6.27
N ASP A 71 -11.15 15.12 7.01
CA ASP A 71 -10.47 13.92 7.46
C ASP A 71 -10.19 12.96 6.28
N LEU A 72 -11.07 12.92 5.28
CA LEU A 72 -10.82 12.17 4.04
C LEU A 72 -9.61 12.72 3.26
N ILE A 73 -9.49 14.05 3.17
CA ILE A 73 -8.34 14.70 2.53
C ILE A 73 -7.05 14.37 3.28
N ALA A 74 -7.08 14.42 4.62
CA ALA A 74 -5.94 14.05 5.46
C ALA A 74 -5.58 12.56 5.28
N PHE A 75 -6.56 11.67 5.38
CA PHE A 75 -6.39 10.23 5.14
C PHE A 75 -5.75 9.97 3.76
N HIS A 76 -6.28 10.59 2.71
CA HIS A 76 -5.74 10.45 1.36
C HIS A 76 -4.29 10.95 1.29
N SER A 77 -4.03 12.14 1.85
CA SER A 77 -2.69 12.72 1.89
C SER A 77 -1.67 11.78 2.54
N ASP A 78 -2.02 11.19 3.68
CA ASP A 78 -1.12 10.34 4.46
C ASP A 78 -0.89 8.95 3.82
N HIS A 79 -1.78 8.52 2.90
CA HIS A 79 -1.65 7.25 2.17
C HIS A 79 -1.14 7.39 0.72
N LYS A 80 -0.93 8.62 0.22
CA LYS A 80 -0.61 8.86 -1.21
C LYS A 80 0.57 8.05 -1.72
N LEU A 81 1.67 8.03 -0.98
CA LEU A 81 2.89 7.33 -1.41
C LEU A 81 2.71 5.81 -1.36
N LEU A 82 1.96 5.29 -0.38
CA LEU A 82 1.63 3.87 -0.32
C LEU A 82 0.77 3.46 -1.53
N ILE A 83 -0.26 4.24 -1.84
CA ILE A 83 -1.12 3.99 -3.01
C ILE A 83 -0.29 4.02 -4.30
N LEU A 84 0.63 4.97 -4.44
CA LEU A 84 1.51 5.09 -5.60
C LEU A 84 2.42 3.87 -5.76
N ALA A 85 2.95 3.31 -4.65
CA ALA A 85 3.77 2.10 -4.66
C ALA A 85 3.00 0.87 -5.14
N HIS A 86 1.69 0.81 -4.90
CA HIS A 86 0.85 -0.28 -5.36
C HIS A 86 0.33 -0.07 -6.79
N SER A 87 -0.28 1.10 -7.06
CA SER A 87 -0.94 1.35 -8.35
C SER A 87 -0.98 2.82 -8.72
N PRO A 88 -0.14 3.28 -9.65
CA PRO A 88 -0.22 4.64 -10.19
C PRO A 88 -1.59 4.99 -10.79
N LYS A 89 -2.27 4.00 -11.41
CA LYS A 89 -3.64 4.18 -11.94
C LYS A 89 -4.62 4.58 -10.84
N HIS A 90 -4.64 3.84 -9.73
CA HIS A 90 -5.55 4.10 -8.63
C HIS A 90 -5.14 5.35 -7.82
N TYR A 91 -3.85 5.64 -7.74
CA TYR A 91 -3.36 6.92 -7.19
C TYR A 91 -3.99 8.13 -7.90
N ILE A 92 -4.00 8.13 -9.24
CA ILE A 92 -4.62 9.21 -10.02
C ILE A 92 -6.14 9.22 -9.81
N ALA A 93 -6.80 8.06 -9.84
CA ALA A 93 -8.25 7.96 -9.68
C ALA A 93 -8.71 8.48 -8.31
N LEU A 94 -8.03 8.08 -7.23
CA LEU A 94 -8.32 8.53 -5.87
C LEU A 94 -8.05 10.03 -5.70
N GLY A 95 -6.98 10.56 -6.31
CA GLY A 95 -6.71 11.99 -6.32
C GLY A 95 -7.81 12.79 -6.97
N ARG A 96 -8.39 12.31 -8.09
CA ARG A 96 -9.56 12.94 -8.75
C ARG A 96 -10.80 12.88 -7.87
N LEU A 97 -11.11 11.74 -7.25
CA LEU A 97 -12.25 11.61 -6.33
C LEU A 97 -12.16 12.62 -5.19
N VAL A 98 -10.99 12.80 -4.59
CA VAL A 98 -10.80 13.79 -3.51
C VAL A 98 -10.88 15.21 -4.03
N ALA A 99 -10.30 15.52 -5.19
CA ALA A 99 -10.37 16.86 -5.80
C ALA A 99 -11.81 17.26 -6.16
N GLU A 100 -12.63 16.30 -6.57
CA GLU A 100 -14.03 16.50 -6.96
C GLU A 100 -15.03 16.17 -5.83
N ALA A 101 -14.57 15.99 -4.61
CA ALA A 101 -15.36 15.49 -3.49
C ALA A 101 -16.68 16.25 -3.27
N LYS A 102 -16.69 17.56 -3.50
CA LYS A 102 -17.90 18.41 -3.36
C LYS A 102 -19.03 18.07 -4.33
N LYS A 103 -18.75 17.31 -5.40
CA LYS A 103 -19.74 16.87 -6.39
C LYS A 103 -20.52 15.62 -5.94
N TYR A 104 -20.06 14.97 -4.88
CA TYR A 104 -20.60 13.69 -4.41
C TYR A 104 -21.34 13.86 -3.08
N ARG A 105 -22.33 12.99 -2.84
CA ARG A 105 -22.88 12.79 -1.50
C ARG A 105 -21.82 12.07 -0.65
N PRO A 106 -21.64 12.40 0.63
CA PRO A 106 -20.58 11.84 1.48
C PRO A 106 -20.52 10.32 1.49
N GLU A 107 -21.68 9.65 1.59
CA GLU A 107 -21.75 8.18 1.64
C GLU A 107 -21.25 7.55 0.33
N LYS A 108 -21.65 8.12 -0.82
CA LYS A 108 -21.23 7.67 -2.14
C LYS A 108 -19.74 7.90 -2.35
N LEU A 109 -19.24 9.07 -1.96
CA LEU A 109 -17.82 9.40 -2.02
C LEU A 109 -17.00 8.38 -1.21
N HIS A 110 -17.40 8.08 0.01
CA HIS A 110 -16.71 7.12 0.87
C HIS A 110 -16.73 5.71 0.31
N GLN A 111 -17.86 5.29 -0.25
CA GLN A 111 -17.98 3.97 -0.88
C GLN A 111 -17.07 3.85 -2.10
N ASP A 112 -17.08 4.83 -3.00
CA ASP A 112 -16.27 4.84 -4.22
C ASP A 112 -14.78 4.94 -3.88
N TYR A 113 -14.43 5.78 -2.89
CA TYR A 113 -13.07 5.92 -2.42
C TYR A 113 -12.53 4.61 -1.85
N LEU A 114 -13.25 3.98 -0.90
CA LEU A 114 -12.83 2.72 -0.30
C LEU A 114 -12.72 1.60 -1.33
N SER A 115 -13.69 1.49 -2.23
CA SER A 115 -13.66 0.48 -3.29
C SER A 115 -12.41 0.64 -4.17
N THR A 116 -12.16 1.87 -4.67
CA THR A 116 -11.01 2.20 -5.51
C THR A 116 -9.68 1.99 -4.76
N LEU A 117 -9.63 2.37 -3.48
CA LEU A 117 -8.45 2.18 -2.62
C LEU A 117 -8.12 0.70 -2.45
N MET A 118 -9.10 -0.11 -2.06
CA MET A 118 -8.87 -1.53 -1.82
C MET A 118 -8.56 -2.29 -3.10
N GLU A 119 -9.13 -1.90 -4.24
CA GLU A 119 -8.75 -2.43 -5.56
C GLU A 119 -7.29 -2.09 -5.90
N GLY A 120 -6.89 -0.84 -5.70
CA GLY A 120 -5.52 -0.39 -5.94
C GLY A 120 -4.49 -1.14 -5.10
N LEU A 121 -4.79 -1.36 -3.82
CA LEU A 121 -3.91 -2.07 -2.88
C LEU A 121 -3.85 -3.59 -3.13
N ARG A 122 -4.77 -4.18 -3.92
CA ARG A 122 -4.62 -5.57 -4.38
C ARG A 122 -3.47 -5.73 -5.39
N CYS A 123 -3.06 -4.65 -6.05
CA CYS A 123 -1.90 -4.65 -6.91
C CYS A 123 -0.64 -4.75 -6.04
N VAL A 124 0.12 -5.81 -6.20
CA VAL A 124 1.39 -5.97 -5.47
C VAL A 124 2.37 -4.86 -5.89
N SER A 125 3.04 -4.25 -4.92
CA SER A 125 4.15 -3.34 -5.19
C SER A 125 5.33 -4.09 -5.79
N THR A 126 6.09 -3.45 -6.66
CA THR A 126 7.28 -4.01 -7.31
C THR A 126 8.49 -3.14 -7.01
N SER A 127 9.71 -3.69 -7.13
CA SER A 127 10.95 -2.92 -6.94
C SER A 127 10.94 -1.64 -7.78
N LYS A 128 10.48 -1.70 -9.04
CA LYS A 128 10.36 -0.53 -9.92
C LYS A 128 9.42 0.54 -9.37
N LYS A 129 8.24 0.15 -8.84
CA LYS A 129 7.27 1.10 -8.27
C LYS A 129 7.79 1.70 -6.97
N ASN A 130 8.40 0.87 -6.10
CA ASN A 130 9.02 1.35 -4.88
C ASN A 130 10.18 2.31 -5.18
N THR A 131 11.06 1.99 -6.15
CA THR A 131 12.13 2.89 -6.60
C THR A 131 11.59 4.25 -7.02
N ASN A 132 10.49 4.28 -7.76
CA ASN A 132 9.82 5.54 -8.13
C ASN A 132 9.38 6.35 -6.90
N VAL A 133 8.78 5.69 -5.90
CA VAL A 133 8.36 6.35 -4.66
C VAL A 133 9.55 6.83 -3.84
N LEU A 134 10.60 6.01 -3.68
CA LEU A 134 11.84 6.38 -2.97
C LEU A 134 12.51 7.60 -3.60
N THR A 135 12.60 7.63 -4.93
CA THR A 135 13.15 8.77 -5.68
C THR A 135 12.26 10.01 -5.52
N HIS A 136 10.94 9.85 -5.45
CA HIS A 136 10.02 10.94 -5.18
C HIS A 136 10.24 11.52 -3.76
N ILE A 137 10.41 10.68 -2.76
CA ILE A 137 10.73 11.10 -1.38
C ILE A 137 12.07 11.84 -1.34
N LEU A 138 13.10 11.30 -2.00
CA LEU A 138 14.41 11.97 -2.10
C LEU A 138 14.28 13.40 -2.66
N GLY A 139 13.33 13.61 -3.56
CA GLY A 139 13.06 14.92 -4.15
C GLY A 139 12.70 16.01 -3.16
N TYR A 140 12.12 15.68 -2.00
CA TYR A 140 11.79 16.65 -0.94
C TYR A 140 13.06 17.23 -0.29
N PHE A 141 14.16 16.48 -0.29
CA PHE A 141 15.41 16.88 0.35
C PHE A 141 16.42 17.56 -0.58
N LYS A 142 16.05 17.87 -1.82
CA LYS A 142 16.95 18.47 -2.82
C LYS A 142 17.73 19.71 -2.33
N LYS A 143 17.11 20.50 -1.43
CA LYS A 143 17.68 21.74 -0.88
C LYS A 143 18.41 21.54 0.44
N HIS A 144 18.29 20.37 1.04
CA HIS A 144 18.78 20.08 2.40
C HIS A 144 19.95 19.10 2.44
N LEU A 145 20.12 18.29 1.40
CA LEU A 145 21.18 17.30 1.30
C LEU A 145 22.42 17.87 0.64
N SER A 146 23.58 17.49 1.16
CA SER A 146 24.84 17.65 0.45
C SER A 146 24.85 16.82 -0.85
N GLN A 147 25.82 17.05 -1.73
CA GLN A 147 25.97 16.24 -2.93
C GLN A 147 26.33 14.79 -2.58
N ASP A 148 27.14 14.59 -1.56
CA ASP A 148 27.58 13.27 -1.10
C ASP A 148 26.39 12.47 -0.49
N ASP A 149 25.61 13.07 0.42
CA ASP A 149 24.40 12.45 0.98
C ASP A 149 23.41 12.05 -0.12
N LYS A 150 23.24 12.92 -1.11
CA LYS A 150 22.33 12.64 -2.23
C LYS A 150 22.85 11.50 -3.09
N HIS A 151 24.16 11.44 -3.33
CA HIS A 151 24.79 10.37 -4.10
C HIS A 151 24.63 9.03 -3.37
N GLU A 152 24.94 8.99 -2.09
CA GLU A 152 24.76 7.80 -1.24
C GLU A 152 23.32 7.28 -1.27
N LEU A 153 22.33 8.18 -1.12
CA LEU A 153 20.92 7.80 -1.17
C LEU A 153 20.52 7.23 -2.54
N LEU A 154 21.01 7.81 -3.62
CA LEU A 154 20.77 7.31 -4.97
C LEU A 154 21.40 5.93 -5.19
N GLU A 155 22.62 5.70 -4.70
CA GLU A 155 23.29 4.40 -4.78
C GLU A 155 22.52 3.31 -3.99
N VAL A 156 22.03 3.63 -2.79
CA VAL A 156 21.23 2.71 -1.99
C VAL A 156 19.91 2.39 -2.70
N ILE A 157 19.23 3.39 -3.28
CA ILE A 157 18.00 3.19 -4.03
C ILE A 157 18.25 2.32 -5.27
N GLU A 158 19.35 2.56 -5.98
CA GLU A 158 19.73 1.76 -7.16
C GLU A 158 20.08 0.32 -6.77
N THR A 159 20.78 0.13 -5.66
CA THR A 159 21.13 -1.20 -5.12
C THR A 159 19.86 -1.99 -4.76
N TYR A 160 18.86 -1.32 -4.16
CA TYR A 160 17.53 -1.89 -3.95
C TYR A 160 16.84 -2.22 -5.28
N HIS A 161 16.89 -1.30 -6.27
CA HIS A 161 16.28 -1.54 -7.58
C HIS A 161 16.80 -2.81 -8.27
N LYS A 162 18.09 -3.09 -8.10
CA LYS A 162 18.77 -4.29 -8.60
C LYS A 162 18.45 -5.57 -7.81
N GLY A 163 17.69 -5.47 -6.70
CA GLY A 163 17.37 -6.62 -5.84
C GLY A 163 18.53 -7.12 -5.00
N LEU A 164 19.54 -6.28 -4.73
CA LEU A 164 20.72 -6.65 -3.94
C LEU A 164 20.55 -6.40 -2.45
N ILE A 165 19.60 -5.55 -2.07
CA ILE A 165 19.23 -5.24 -0.68
C ILE A 165 17.71 -5.17 -0.54
N PRO A 166 17.15 -5.49 0.64
CA PRO A 166 15.72 -5.39 0.91
C PRO A 166 15.23 -3.94 1.01
N LEU A 167 13.92 -3.75 0.81
CA LEU A 167 13.25 -2.44 0.83
C LEU A 167 13.46 -1.68 2.15
N ILE A 168 13.60 -2.39 3.26
CA ILE A 168 13.79 -1.76 4.57
C ILE A 168 15.04 -0.86 4.63
N VAL A 169 16.10 -1.19 3.88
CA VAL A 169 17.36 -0.44 3.91
C VAL A 169 17.18 1.00 3.43
N PRO A 170 16.70 1.28 2.19
CA PRO A 170 16.43 2.64 1.76
C PRO A 170 15.35 3.34 2.58
N ILE A 171 14.35 2.60 3.10
CA ILE A 171 13.31 3.16 3.98
C ILE A 171 13.91 3.73 5.28
N VAL A 172 14.76 2.96 5.95
CA VAL A 172 15.41 3.41 7.22
C VAL A 172 16.27 4.63 6.99
N LEU A 173 17.05 4.65 5.91
CA LEU A 173 17.90 5.78 5.56
C LEU A 173 17.08 7.04 5.24
N LEU A 174 16.03 6.92 4.41
CA LEU A 174 15.13 8.04 4.13
C LEU A 174 14.42 8.53 5.39
N HIS A 175 13.99 7.61 6.26
CA HIS A 175 13.32 7.96 7.51
C HIS A 175 14.26 8.74 8.48
N HIS A 176 15.57 8.46 8.44
CA HIS A 176 16.57 9.26 9.14
C HIS A 176 16.53 10.72 8.67
N TYR A 177 16.56 10.96 7.35
CA TYR A 177 16.52 12.32 6.79
C TYR A 177 15.17 13.01 7.01
N VAL A 178 14.06 12.28 6.95
CA VAL A 178 12.73 12.81 7.27
C VAL A 178 12.69 13.40 8.69
N ARG A 179 13.25 12.66 9.67
CA ARG A 179 13.34 13.15 11.06
C ARG A 179 14.36 14.27 11.24
N LYS A 180 15.53 14.16 10.60
CA LYS A 180 16.61 15.15 10.68
C LYS A 180 16.18 16.52 10.18
N HIS A 181 15.33 16.56 9.15
CA HIS A 181 14.88 17.80 8.52
C HIS A 181 13.45 18.18 8.89
N ASP A 182 12.83 17.44 9.82
CA ASP A 182 11.46 17.66 10.32
C ASP A 182 10.45 17.92 9.18
N GLU A 183 10.39 16.99 8.18
CA GLU A 183 9.49 17.13 7.02
C GLU A 183 8.08 16.62 7.37
N PRO A 184 7.13 17.52 7.72
CA PRO A 184 5.86 17.13 8.34
C PRO A 184 4.99 16.27 7.42
N TYR A 185 5.08 16.47 6.11
CA TYR A 185 4.32 15.68 5.15
C TYR A 185 4.83 14.24 5.12
N LEU A 186 6.15 14.04 5.05
CA LEU A 186 6.75 12.71 4.98
C LEU A 186 6.65 11.95 6.31
N LEU A 187 6.70 12.64 7.46
CA LEU A 187 6.51 12.03 8.78
C LEU A 187 5.18 11.29 8.89
N ARG A 188 4.13 11.78 8.24
CA ARG A 188 2.80 11.16 8.25
C ARG A 188 2.59 10.11 7.18
N GLN A 189 3.53 9.92 6.23
CA GLN A 189 3.34 8.98 5.15
C GLN A 189 3.36 7.54 5.62
N HIS A 190 2.24 6.84 5.46
CA HIS A 190 2.13 5.41 5.77
C HIS A 190 3.00 4.52 4.88
N TYR A 191 3.52 5.03 3.76
CA TYR A 191 4.52 4.33 2.97
C TYR A 191 5.79 4.06 3.76
N LEU A 192 6.22 4.99 4.61
CA LEU A 192 7.42 4.83 5.45
C LEU A 192 7.18 3.88 6.63
N ASN A 193 5.95 3.85 7.18
CA ASN A 193 5.55 3.01 8.30
C ASN A 193 4.14 2.42 8.06
N PRO A 194 3.97 1.47 7.12
CA PRO A 194 2.64 0.94 6.79
C PRO A 194 2.07 0.03 7.88
N HIS A 195 2.94 -0.62 8.64
CA HIS A 195 2.69 -1.57 9.72
C HIS A 195 3.82 -1.48 10.76
N PRO A 196 3.65 -2.07 11.96
CA PRO A 196 4.73 -2.15 12.96
C PRO A 196 5.99 -2.81 12.39
N ILE A 197 7.16 -2.23 12.68
CA ILE A 197 8.46 -2.69 12.16
C ILE A 197 8.81 -4.11 12.66
N GLU A 198 8.28 -4.48 13.83
CA GLU A 198 8.47 -5.78 14.47
C GLU A 198 7.95 -6.94 13.62
N LEU A 199 7.03 -6.67 12.67
CA LEU A 199 6.56 -7.68 11.73
C LEU A 199 7.60 -8.07 10.66
N MET A 200 8.69 -7.31 10.53
CA MET A 200 9.84 -7.57 9.66
C MET A 200 9.48 -7.88 8.19
N LEU A 201 8.35 -7.36 7.70
CA LEU A 201 7.78 -7.72 6.40
C LEU A 201 8.58 -7.18 5.20
N ARG A 202 9.39 -6.14 5.39
CA ARG A 202 10.19 -5.49 4.33
C ARG A 202 11.64 -5.95 4.28
N ASN A 203 11.95 -7.07 4.93
CA ASN A 203 13.30 -7.61 5.01
C ASN A 203 13.63 -8.62 3.90
N HIS A 204 12.70 -8.89 2.98
CA HIS A 204 12.93 -9.78 1.84
C HIS A 204 13.48 -9.02 0.62
N VAL A 205 14.22 -9.71 -0.21
CA VAL A 205 14.81 -9.22 -1.48
C VAL A 205 14.00 -9.76 -2.64
#